data_3253669a6a2fbcc545378c51fc73bd16
#
_entry.id   3253669a6a2fbcc545378c51fc73bd16
#
_cell.length_a   1.000
_cell.length_b   1.000
_cell.length_c   1.000
_cell.angle_alpha   90.00
_cell.angle_beta   90.00
_cell.angle_gamma   90.00
#
_symmetry.space_group_name_H-M   'P 1'
#
loop_
_entity.id
_entity.type
_entity.pdbx_description
1 polymer ?
#
loop_
_entity_poly.entity_id
_entity_poly.type
_entity_poly.pdbx_seq_one_letter_code
_entity_poly.pdbx_strand_id
1 'polypeptide(L)'
;MHRFAPENLRRFSWNGWKNLLLPQLNRRSLFVYGSEVAVEKECIRQKEGGVIVIHPFSRIRSYYIMCMMAITFLNLIGIPMEIAFLDGNSGVGWEGFNVFSDTLFLIDVGLNFRMGIITEDSEGAIMDLKSIRQRYLKSWFIPDMVAAFPVGYILLIADLQYHSDSPSSRASKMMRILMFVRILSLVRLLRVSRLVRFFNEVERVSNANLEVVRVFLRILSLFMMIFLLCHWNGCIQYFVPMLEEFPSDCWVRRENLMNATVGEKYSFGVFRALSHMTAISYGSSETPTNDVELWIVMTSIVSGAIMYTVMVANTAAMMSDVDITARAYKNKINHLEDYMTFMKLPKALRMRINNYYQARYAGKWYDEKDVLKWVSSSLREEILLTMCSAHVRKVPIFRNRDINFINAILLELQYEVFQAGDIIFQQNAPGDRMFFIEHGQVLVENEFVQKELCDGDYFGDSCLLTRGKRLATVQALTVCQLFSLSVDTFHCVLEDYPDIKRDLETSQQDKDILLC
;
A
#
# COMPACT_ATOMS: atom_id res chain seq x y z
N MET A 1 17.21 -20.13 4.43
CA MET A 1 17.78 -19.30 3.34
C MET A 1 17.89 -20.13 2.06
N HIS A 2 16.86 -20.17 1.23
CA HIS A 2 16.98 -20.66 -0.13
C HIS A 2 17.04 -19.45 -1.07
N ARG A 3 18.23 -19.25 -1.64
CA ARG A 3 18.51 -18.29 -2.71
C ARG A 3 17.67 -18.63 -3.93
N PHE A 4 16.68 -17.81 -4.23
CA PHE A 4 16.15 -17.75 -5.60
C PHE A 4 17.07 -16.86 -6.41
N ALA A 5 17.89 -17.49 -7.24
CA ALA A 5 18.62 -16.84 -8.32
C ALA A 5 17.64 -16.27 -9.35
N PRO A 6 17.92 -15.12 -9.97
CA PRO A 6 17.10 -14.60 -11.06
C PRO A 6 17.35 -15.45 -12.32
N GLU A 7 16.45 -16.39 -12.60
CA GLU A 7 16.47 -17.10 -13.88
C GLU A 7 15.91 -16.24 -15.01
N ASN A 8 16.88 -15.76 -15.79
CA ASN A 8 16.84 -15.62 -17.25
C ASN A 8 15.65 -14.92 -17.92
N LEU A 9 15.89 -13.67 -18.23
CA LEU A 9 15.48 -13.00 -19.47
C LEU A 9 15.94 -13.81 -20.71
N ARG A 10 15.25 -14.87 -21.09
CA ARG A 10 15.34 -15.50 -22.43
C ARG A 10 14.20 -16.49 -22.63
N ARG A 11 13.28 -16.10 -23.42
CA ARG A 11 12.39 -16.75 -24.39
C ARG A 11 11.03 -16.06 -24.38
N PHE A 12 10.78 -15.24 -25.40
CA PHE A 12 9.44 -14.89 -25.87
C PHE A 12 8.78 -16.17 -26.39
N SER A 13 8.30 -16.98 -25.46
CA SER A 13 7.52 -18.18 -25.73
C SER A 13 6.09 -17.92 -25.26
N TRP A 14 5.09 -18.42 -25.97
CA TRP A 14 3.67 -18.36 -25.63
C TRP A 14 3.37 -18.79 -24.17
N ASN A 15 4.20 -19.66 -23.60
CA ASN A 15 4.16 -20.04 -22.17
C ASN A 15 4.64 -18.94 -21.20
N GLY A 16 5.47 -18.01 -21.67
CA GLY A 16 5.94 -16.88 -20.86
C GLY A 16 4.81 -15.88 -20.52
N TRP A 17 3.92 -15.63 -21.47
CA TRP A 17 2.77 -14.74 -21.29
C TRP A 17 1.76 -15.26 -20.25
N LYS A 18 1.51 -16.57 -20.24
CA LYS A 18 0.62 -17.20 -19.25
C LYS A 18 1.15 -17.03 -17.83
N ASN A 19 2.45 -17.11 -17.64
CA ASN A 19 3.07 -16.90 -16.30
C ASN A 19 2.95 -15.44 -15.80
N LEU A 20 2.88 -14.45 -16.70
CA LEU A 20 2.67 -13.06 -16.33
C LEU A 20 1.23 -12.75 -15.89
N LEU A 21 0.26 -13.57 -16.27
CA LEU A 21 -1.15 -13.46 -15.88
C LEU A 21 -1.44 -14.07 -14.49
N LEU A 22 -0.51 -14.89 -13.97
CA LEU A 22 -0.66 -15.59 -12.70
C LEU A 22 -0.40 -14.65 -11.50
N PRO A 23 -1.00 -14.94 -10.32
CA PRO A 23 -0.72 -14.20 -9.10
C PRO A 23 0.74 -14.31 -8.72
N GLN A 24 1.31 -13.20 -8.25
CA GLN A 24 2.66 -13.16 -7.70
C GLN A 24 2.65 -13.31 -6.21
N LEU A 25 3.75 -13.89 -5.69
CA LEU A 25 4.03 -13.88 -4.27
C LEU A 25 4.44 -12.47 -3.86
N ASN A 26 3.50 -11.69 -3.36
CA ASN A 26 3.70 -10.37 -2.80
C ASN A 26 3.08 -10.29 -1.40
N ARG A 27 3.53 -9.33 -0.60
CA ARG A 27 3.05 -9.13 0.77
C ARG A 27 1.52 -9.02 0.83
N ARG A 28 0.89 -8.49 -0.20
CA ARG A 28 -0.56 -8.34 -0.28
C ARG A 28 -1.28 -9.61 -0.71
N SER A 29 -0.73 -10.38 -1.63
CA SER A 29 -1.25 -11.71 -1.94
C SER A 29 -1.14 -12.61 -0.72
N LEU A 30 -0.04 -12.52 0.04
CA LEU A 30 0.12 -13.20 1.33
C LEU A 30 -0.91 -12.75 2.36
N PHE A 31 -1.21 -11.45 2.43
CA PHE A 31 -2.23 -10.92 3.35
C PHE A 31 -3.64 -11.45 3.00
N VAL A 32 -3.99 -11.49 1.70
CA VAL A 32 -5.32 -11.95 1.25
C VAL A 32 -5.47 -13.46 1.34
N TYR A 33 -4.42 -14.24 1.02
CA TYR A 33 -4.47 -15.69 1.02
C TYR A 33 -3.93 -16.35 2.29
N GLY A 34 -3.33 -15.58 3.20
CA GLY A 34 -2.84 -16.02 4.51
C GLY A 34 -1.52 -16.78 4.51
N SER A 35 -1.12 -17.44 3.40
CA SER A 35 0.13 -18.21 3.33
C SER A 35 0.69 -18.33 1.91
N GLU A 36 2.01 -18.60 1.79
CA GLU A 36 2.67 -18.85 0.50
C GLU A 36 2.07 -20.07 -0.21
N VAL A 37 1.76 -21.11 0.55
CA VAL A 37 1.16 -22.36 0.03
C VAL A 37 -0.23 -22.08 -0.56
N ALA A 38 -1.02 -21.18 0.04
CA ALA A 38 -2.33 -20.82 -0.48
C ALA A 38 -2.22 -20.01 -1.79
N VAL A 39 -1.23 -19.12 -1.91
CA VAL A 39 -0.94 -18.39 -3.16
C VAL A 39 -0.49 -19.35 -4.26
N GLU A 40 0.35 -20.34 -3.94
CA GLU A 40 0.80 -21.35 -4.89
C GLU A 40 -0.35 -22.25 -5.34
N LYS A 41 -1.22 -22.66 -4.43
CA LYS A 41 -2.45 -23.42 -4.74
C LYS A 41 -3.36 -22.64 -5.68
N GLU A 42 -3.51 -21.33 -5.48
CA GLU A 42 -4.25 -20.46 -6.39
C GLU A 42 -3.57 -20.36 -7.77
N CYS A 43 -2.25 -20.28 -7.82
CA CYS A 43 -1.49 -20.34 -9.09
C CYS A 43 -1.78 -21.64 -9.87
N ILE A 44 -1.80 -22.78 -9.18
CA ILE A 44 -2.10 -24.10 -9.79
C ILE A 44 -3.55 -24.12 -10.30
N ARG A 45 -4.51 -23.69 -9.48
CA ARG A 45 -5.93 -23.61 -9.84
C ARG A 45 -6.15 -22.78 -11.11
N GLN A 46 -5.45 -21.64 -11.22
CA GLN A 46 -5.53 -20.75 -12.38
C GLN A 46 -4.90 -21.37 -13.63
N LYS A 47 -3.83 -22.15 -13.49
CA LYS A 47 -3.19 -22.88 -14.60
C LYS A 47 -4.12 -23.98 -15.16
N GLU A 48 -4.79 -24.69 -14.27
CA GLU A 48 -5.69 -25.80 -14.63
C GLU A 48 -7.03 -25.30 -15.21
N GLY A 49 -7.58 -24.21 -14.65
CA GLY A 49 -8.85 -23.64 -15.07
C GLY A 49 -8.84 -22.90 -16.41
N GLY A 50 -7.70 -22.76 -17.06
CA GLY A 50 -7.53 -21.95 -18.27
C GLY A 50 -7.66 -20.45 -17.96
N VAL A 51 -6.62 -19.66 -18.24
CA VAL A 51 -6.55 -18.23 -17.88
C VAL A 51 -7.51 -17.41 -18.74
N ILE A 52 -8.74 -17.25 -18.30
CA ILE A 52 -9.78 -16.45 -18.97
C ILE A 52 -9.91 -15.07 -18.29
N VAL A 53 -9.53 -14.95 -17.02
CA VAL A 53 -9.62 -13.74 -16.18
C VAL A 53 -8.22 -13.31 -15.75
N ILE A 54 -7.94 -12.01 -15.84
CA ILE A 54 -6.67 -11.43 -15.40
C ILE A 54 -6.68 -11.35 -13.87
N HIS A 55 -5.72 -12.01 -13.22
CA HIS A 55 -5.64 -12.02 -11.76
C HIS A 55 -5.27 -10.63 -11.20
N PRO A 56 -5.91 -10.18 -10.08
CA PRO A 56 -5.64 -8.87 -9.47
C PRO A 56 -4.16 -8.64 -9.10
N PHE A 57 -3.45 -9.69 -8.70
CA PHE A 57 -2.03 -9.64 -8.31
C PHE A 57 -1.07 -10.06 -9.42
N SER A 58 -1.48 -10.02 -10.69
CA SER A 58 -0.62 -10.36 -11.83
C SER A 58 0.31 -9.19 -12.23
N ARG A 59 1.50 -9.51 -12.77
CA ARG A 59 2.43 -8.48 -13.30
C ARG A 59 1.85 -7.71 -14.46
N ILE A 60 1.15 -8.37 -15.35
CA ILE A 60 0.50 -7.72 -16.49
C ILE A 60 -0.44 -6.63 -16.01
N ARG A 61 -1.24 -6.88 -14.97
CA ARG A 61 -2.15 -5.88 -14.44
C ARG A 61 -1.40 -4.65 -13.93
N SER A 62 -0.30 -4.83 -13.21
CA SER A 62 0.51 -3.70 -12.71
C SER A 62 1.07 -2.85 -13.85
N TYR A 63 1.69 -3.46 -14.85
CA TYR A 63 2.20 -2.72 -16.02
C TYR A 63 1.09 -2.05 -16.82
N TYR A 64 -0.04 -2.74 -17.00
CA TYR A 64 -1.20 -2.20 -17.67
C TYR A 64 -1.74 -0.94 -16.96
N ILE A 65 -1.92 -0.98 -15.65
CA ILE A 65 -2.38 0.17 -14.85
C ILE A 65 -1.41 1.34 -14.99
N MET A 66 -0.09 1.10 -14.90
CA MET A 66 0.92 2.15 -15.07
C MET A 66 0.87 2.78 -16.48
N CYS A 67 0.74 1.97 -17.52
CA CYS A 67 0.63 2.44 -18.90
C CYS A 67 -0.66 3.27 -19.10
N MET A 68 -1.81 2.76 -18.66
CA MET A 68 -3.09 3.48 -18.78
C MET A 68 -3.11 4.77 -17.97
N MET A 69 -2.46 4.79 -16.80
CA MET A 69 -2.30 6.01 -15.99
C MET A 69 -1.48 7.07 -16.74
N ALA A 70 -0.36 6.68 -17.35
CA ALA A 70 0.47 7.60 -18.15
C ALA A 70 -0.29 8.17 -19.36
N ILE A 71 -1.00 7.32 -20.12
CA ILE A 71 -1.79 7.74 -21.27
C ILE A 71 -2.94 8.67 -20.84
N THR A 72 -3.62 8.34 -19.75
CA THR A 72 -4.69 9.18 -19.19
C THR A 72 -4.15 10.55 -18.80
N PHE A 73 -2.99 10.59 -18.14
CA PHE A 73 -2.35 11.84 -17.73
C PHE A 73 -1.95 12.71 -18.93
N LEU A 74 -1.35 12.11 -19.97
CA LEU A 74 -1.01 12.80 -21.22
C LEU A 74 -2.27 13.37 -21.90
N ASN A 75 -3.38 12.66 -21.90
CA ASN A 75 -4.65 13.15 -22.44
C ASN A 75 -5.21 14.32 -21.62
N LEU A 76 -5.13 14.27 -20.27
CA LEU A 76 -5.61 15.34 -19.40
C LEU A 76 -4.83 16.65 -19.56
N ILE A 77 -3.58 16.58 -20.02
CA ILE A 77 -2.78 17.75 -20.38
C ILE A 77 -3.04 18.15 -21.83
N GLY A 78 -2.97 17.22 -22.76
CA GLY A 78 -2.96 17.49 -24.18
C GLY A 78 -4.32 17.99 -24.73
N ILE A 79 -5.42 17.40 -24.28
CA ILE A 79 -6.76 17.76 -24.77
C ILE A 79 -7.13 19.23 -24.49
N PRO A 80 -7.01 19.77 -23.26
CA PRO A 80 -7.28 21.17 -23.00
C PRO A 80 -6.34 22.11 -23.77
N MET A 81 -5.07 21.70 -23.93
CA MET A 81 -4.09 22.47 -24.70
C MET A 81 -4.44 22.51 -26.19
N GLU A 82 -4.88 21.39 -26.77
CA GLU A 82 -5.38 21.32 -28.15
C GLU A 82 -6.59 22.24 -28.35
N ILE A 83 -7.56 22.15 -27.47
CA ILE A 83 -8.80 22.90 -27.57
C ILE A 83 -8.57 24.42 -27.45
N ALA A 84 -7.67 24.84 -26.55
CA ALA A 84 -7.44 26.25 -26.25
C ALA A 84 -6.44 26.93 -27.19
N PHE A 85 -5.35 26.26 -27.56
CA PHE A 85 -4.21 26.93 -28.20
C PHE A 85 -3.89 26.45 -29.62
N LEU A 86 -4.38 25.27 -30.04
CA LEU A 86 -4.15 24.73 -31.38
C LEU A 86 -5.37 24.97 -32.27
N ASP A 87 -5.30 25.99 -33.12
CA ASP A 87 -6.39 26.41 -34.02
C ASP A 87 -6.69 25.43 -35.18
N GLY A 88 -6.94 24.15 -34.88
CA GLY A 88 -7.24 23.13 -35.89
C GLY A 88 -6.05 22.65 -36.73
N ASN A 89 -4.85 23.18 -36.52
CA ASN A 89 -3.59 22.75 -37.14
C ASN A 89 -2.81 21.80 -36.20
N SER A 90 -3.53 20.87 -35.58
CA SER A 90 -2.88 19.79 -34.87
C SER A 90 -2.11 18.93 -35.87
N GLY A 91 -0.79 18.82 -35.73
CA GLY A 91 0.02 18.02 -36.65
C GLY A 91 -0.45 16.57 -36.68
N VAL A 92 -0.27 15.88 -37.81
CA VAL A 92 -0.67 14.47 -38.04
C VAL A 92 -0.27 13.54 -36.88
N GLY A 93 0.83 13.83 -36.19
CA GLY A 93 1.29 13.05 -35.05
C GLY A 93 0.34 13.15 -33.83
N TRP A 94 -0.26 14.31 -33.59
CA TRP A 94 -1.21 14.52 -32.49
C TRP A 94 -2.56 13.86 -32.78
N GLU A 95 -3.05 13.96 -34.01
CA GLU A 95 -4.26 13.25 -34.43
C GLU A 95 -4.10 11.75 -34.31
N GLY A 96 -2.94 11.22 -34.75
CA GLY A 96 -2.57 9.82 -34.57
C GLY A 96 -2.55 9.39 -33.10
N PHE A 97 -2.02 10.23 -32.21
CA PHE A 97 -2.03 9.98 -30.76
C PHE A 97 -3.45 9.96 -30.20
N ASN A 98 -4.33 10.89 -30.61
CA ASN A 98 -5.73 10.93 -30.16
C ASN A 98 -6.47 9.65 -30.55
N VAL A 99 -6.37 9.24 -31.83
CA VAL A 99 -7.01 8.02 -32.34
C VAL A 99 -6.46 6.78 -31.62
N PHE A 100 -5.15 6.70 -31.41
CA PHE A 100 -4.51 5.61 -30.67
C PHE A 100 -5.00 5.55 -29.22
N SER A 101 -5.04 6.68 -28.52
CA SER A 101 -5.50 6.74 -27.13
C SER A 101 -6.97 6.37 -27.00
N ASP A 102 -7.85 6.87 -27.89
CA ASP A 102 -9.27 6.53 -27.92
C ASP A 102 -9.48 5.01 -28.12
N THR A 103 -8.69 4.41 -29.03
CA THR A 103 -8.70 2.94 -29.23
C THR A 103 -8.31 2.19 -27.97
N LEU A 104 -7.25 2.63 -27.28
CA LEU A 104 -6.81 2.00 -26.02
C LEU A 104 -7.87 2.11 -24.92
N PHE A 105 -8.58 3.25 -24.83
CA PHE A 105 -9.65 3.38 -23.84
C PHE A 105 -10.88 2.51 -24.16
N LEU A 106 -11.18 2.25 -25.43
CA LEU A 106 -12.20 1.27 -25.82
C LEU A 106 -11.77 -0.17 -25.45
N ILE A 107 -10.51 -0.50 -25.68
CA ILE A 107 -9.92 -1.79 -25.26
C ILE A 107 -9.99 -1.93 -23.74
N ASP A 108 -9.69 -0.85 -22.99
CA ASP A 108 -9.77 -0.83 -21.52
C ASP A 108 -11.17 -1.19 -21.02
N VAL A 109 -12.22 -0.61 -21.59
CA VAL A 109 -13.59 -0.99 -21.26
C VAL A 109 -13.82 -2.49 -21.47
N GLY A 110 -13.34 -3.04 -22.58
CA GLY A 110 -13.42 -4.48 -22.88
C GLY A 110 -12.66 -5.35 -21.88
N LEU A 111 -11.45 -4.93 -21.48
CA LEU A 111 -10.61 -5.64 -20.53
C LEU A 111 -11.18 -5.62 -19.10
N ASN A 112 -11.84 -4.54 -18.69
CA ASN A 112 -12.46 -4.43 -17.38
C ASN A 112 -13.55 -5.50 -17.13
N PHE A 113 -14.17 -6.06 -18.18
CA PHE A 113 -15.07 -7.22 -18.08
C PHE A 113 -14.36 -8.54 -17.75
N ARG A 114 -13.03 -8.57 -17.80
CA ARG A 114 -12.19 -9.76 -17.55
C ARG A 114 -11.17 -9.55 -16.45
N MET A 115 -11.21 -8.44 -15.73
CA MET A 115 -10.32 -8.18 -14.60
C MET A 115 -10.93 -8.72 -13.30
N GLY A 116 -10.20 -9.57 -12.60
CA GLY A 116 -10.57 -10.07 -11.27
C GLY A 116 -10.64 -8.92 -10.25
N ILE A 117 -11.55 -9.04 -9.29
CA ILE A 117 -11.85 -8.01 -8.28
C ILE A 117 -11.50 -8.53 -6.90
N ILE A 118 -10.89 -7.67 -6.07
CA ILE A 118 -10.67 -7.93 -4.65
C ILE A 118 -11.80 -7.24 -3.88
N THR A 119 -12.49 -7.97 -3.02
CA THR A 119 -13.49 -7.42 -2.10
C THR A 119 -12.98 -7.57 -0.67
N GLU A 120 -13.24 -6.59 0.17
CA GLU A 120 -12.81 -6.62 1.58
C GLU A 120 -13.51 -7.75 2.37
N ASP A 121 -14.71 -8.14 1.95
CA ASP A 121 -15.54 -9.16 2.59
C ASP A 121 -15.26 -10.60 2.12
N SER A 122 -14.34 -10.81 1.16
CA SER A 122 -14.08 -12.14 0.60
C SER A 122 -12.68 -12.63 0.94
N GLU A 123 -12.58 -13.90 1.35
CA GLU A 123 -11.31 -14.61 1.63
C GLU A 123 -10.46 -14.84 0.37
N GLY A 124 -10.52 -13.94 -0.62
CA GLY A 124 -9.75 -14.09 -1.86
C GLY A 124 -10.23 -13.18 -2.99
N ALA A 125 -9.65 -13.39 -4.18
CA ALA A 125 -10.04 -12.67 -5.38
C ALA A 125 -11.27 -13.31 -6.05
N ILE A 126 -12.26 -12.49 -6.40
CA ILE A 126 -13.42 -12.93 -7.18
C ILE A 126 -12.99 -13.10 -8.64
N MET A 127 -13.01 -14.34 -9.11
CA MET A 127 -12.60 -14.73 -10.47
C MET A 127 -13.79 -15.22 -11.33
N ASP A 128 -15.01 -15.20 -10.79
CA ASP A 128 -16.22 -15.57 -11.55
C ASP A 128 -16.61 -14.47 -12.53
N LEU A 129 -16.66 -14.81 -13.82
CA LEU A 129 -16.98 -13.87 -14.90
C LEU A 129 -18.36 -13.22 -14.77
N LYS A 130 -19.36 -13.95 -14.24
CA LYS A 130 -20.72 -13.41 -14.08
C LYS A 130 -20.73 -12.31 -13.03
N SER A 131 -20.12 -12.56 -11.89
CA SER A 131 -19.99 -11.62 -10.77
C SER A 131 -19.20 -10.39 -11.18
N ILE A 132 -18.07 -10.55 -11.90
CA ILE A 132 -17.25 -9.46 -12.42
C ILE A 132 -18.06 -8.56 -13.35
N ARG A 133 -18.74 -9.15 -14.35
CA ARG A 133 -19.55 -8.40 -15.33
C ARG A 133 -20.69 -7.63 -14.67
N GLN A 134 -21.44 -8.29 -13.78
CA GLN A 134 -22.57 -7.68 -13.10
C GLN A 134 -22.12 -6.49 -12.21
N ARG A 135 -21.00 -6.63 -11.51
CA ARG A 135 -20.47 -5.57 -10.66
C ARG A 135 -19.94 -4.40 -11.48
N TYR A 136 -19.21 -4.66 -12.56
CA TYR A 136 -18.71 -3.62 -13.46
C TYR A 136 -19.85 -2.83 -14.12
N LEU A 137 -20.87 -3.51 -14.66
CA LEU A 137 -22.04 -2.88 -15.28
C LEU A 137 -22.80 -1.96 -14.31
N LYS A 138 -22.90 -2.34 -13.03
CA LYS A 138 -23.61 -1.56 -12.01
C LYS A 138 -22.82 -0.35 -11.48
N SER A 139 -21.48 -0.36 -11.59
CA SER A 139 -20.64 0.66 -10.95
C SER A 139 -19.95 1.59 -11.96
N TRP A 140 -19.03 1.09 -12.76
CA TRP A 140 -18.09 1.90 -13.53
C TRP A 140 -18.31 1.90 -15.04
N PHE A 141 -19.20 1.06 -15.55
CA PHE A 141 -19.41 0.91 -17.00
C PHE A 141 -19.87 2.21 -17.67
N ILE A 142 -20.88 2.90 -17.12
CA ILE A 142 -21.41 4.15 -17.70
C ILE A 142 -20.36 5.26 -17.73
N PRO A 143 -19.68 5.61 -16.61
CA PRO A 143 -18.59 6.58 -16.63
C PRO A 143 -17.47 6.22 -17.60
N ASP A 144 -17.08 4.93 -17.67
CA ASP A 144 -16.01 4.48 -18.55
C ASP A 144 -16.40 4.57 -20.04
N MET A 145 -17.65 4.25 -20.39
CA MET A 145 -18.17 4.37 -21.76
C MET A 145 -18.23 5.82 -22.22
N VAL A 146 -18.71 6.72 -21.36
CA VAL A 146 -18.77 8.15 -21.68
C VAL A 146 -17.35 8.72 -21.85
N ALA A 147 -16.42 8.35 -20.97
CA ALA A 147 -15.02 8.76 -21.05
C ALA A 147 -14.25 8.15 -22.25
N ALA A 148 -14.66 6.97 -22.73
CA ALA A 148 -14.08 6.30 -23.89
C ALA A 148 -14.73 6.71 -25.22
N PHE A 149 -15.68 7.67 -25.18
CA PHE A 149 -16.40 8.08 -26.40
C PHE A 149 -15.42 8.60 -27.47
N PRO A 150 -15.42 7.98 -28.68
CA PRO A 150 -14.36 8.17 -29.65
C PRO A 150 -14.58 9.44 -30.49
N VAL A 151 -14.40 10.62 -29.88
CA VAL A 151 -14.56 11.92 -30.55
C VAL A 151 -13.60 12.09 -31.72
N GLY A 152 -12.37 11.56 -31.59
CA GLY A 152 -11.35 11.60 -32.66
C GLY A 152 -11.82 10.93 -33.95
N TYR A 153 -12.53 9.81 -33.87
CA TYR A 153 -13.06 9.12 -35.06
C TYR A 153 -14.19 9.94 -35.72
N ILE A 154 -15.05 10.57 -34.93
CA ILE A 154 -16.13 11.42 -35.45
C ILE A 154 -15.55 12.59 -36.20
N LEU A 155 -14.48 13.21 -35.67
CA LEU A 155 -13.77 14.30 -36.33
C LEU A 155 -13.16 13.86 -37.67
N LEU A 156 -12.45 12.74 -37.67
CA LEU A 156 -11.83 12.21 -38.86
C LEU A 156 -12.86 11.89 -39.96
N ILE A 157 -14.02 11.33 -39.60
CA ILE A 157 -15.12 11.05 -40.53
C ILE A 157 -15.74 12.35 -41.03
N ALA A 158 -15.95 13.33 -40.15
CA ALA A 158 -16.51 14.62 -40.52
C ALA A 158 -15.59 15.37 -41.51
N ASP A 159 -14.28 15.35 -41.28
CA ASP A 159 -13.30 15.99 -42.16
C ASP A 159 -13.26 15.34 -43.56
N LEU A 160 -13.28 14.00 -43.63
CA LEU A 160 -13.33 13.23 -44.87
C LEU A 160 -14.62 13.49 -45.67
N GLN A 161 -15.76 13.73 -45.02
CA GLN A 161 -17.04 13.97 -45.68
C GLN A 161 -17.17 15.41 -46.23
N TYR A 162 -16.45 16.36 -45.61
CA TYR A 162 -16.59 17.79 -45.91
C TYR A 162 -15.72 18.26 -47.09
N HIS A 163 -14.77 17.48 -47.55
CA HIS A 163 -13.98 17.82 -48.77
C HIS A 163 -14.79 17.89 -50.05
N SER A 164 -16.10 17.58 -50.01
CA SER A 164 -16.99 17.42 -51.14
C SER A 164 -17.89 18.65 -51.48
N ASP A 165 -18.02 19.67 -50.61
CA ASP A 165 -19.00 20.78 -50.79
C ASP A 165 -18.43 22.16 -51.18
N SER A 166 -19.28 23.09 -51.70
CA SER A 166 -18.92 24.40 -52.26
C SER A 166 -18.48 25.48 -51.24
N PRO A 167 -17.63 26.49 -51.65
CA PRO A 167 -16.80 27.31 -50.71
C PRO A 167 -17.52 28.35 -49.83
N SER A 168 -18.66 28.92 -50.23
CA SER A 168 -19.19 30.11 -49.54
C SER A 168 -20.12 29.86 -48.34
N SER A 169 -20.75 28.70 -48.25
CA SER A 169 -21.53 28.32 -47.06
C SER A 169 -20.70 27.54 -46.03
N ARG A 170 -19.47 27.22 -46.40
CA ARG A 170 -18.52 26.38 -45.70
C ARG A 170 -18.00 27.01 -44.39
N ALA A 171 -17.60 28.28 -44.43
CA ALA A 171 -16.88 28.91 -43.32
C ALA A 171 -17.73 29.03 -42.04
N SER A 172 -18.98 29.48 -42.15
CA SER A 172 -19.83 29.62 -40.95
C SER A 172 -20.36 28.32 -40.40
N LYS A 173 -20.59 27.32 -41.27
CA LYS A 173 -20.94 25.95 -40.82
C LYS A 173 -19.77 25.24 -40.21
N MET A 174 -18.57 25.34 -40.81
CA MET A 174 -17.34 24.80 -40.26
C MET A 174 -17.04 25.38 -38.87
N MET A 175 -17.15 26.67 -38.67
CA MET A 175 -16.90 27.30 -37.38
C MET A 175 -17.83 26.75 -36.28
N ARG A 176 -19.13 26.57 -36.58
CA ARG A 176 -20.08 26.00 -35.61
C ARG A 176 -19.79 24.53 -35.32
N ILE A 177 -19.42 23.75 -36.32
CA ILE A 177 -19.04 22.33 -36.15
C ILE A 177 -17.77 22.23 -35.33
N LEU A 178 -16.75 23.06 -35.61
CA LEU A 178 -15.51 23.09 -34.84
C LEU A 178 -15.76 23.45 -33.37
N MET A 179 -16.63 24.47 -33.10
CA MET A 179 -17.01 24.79 -31.73
C MET A 179 -17.73 23.63 -31.04
N PHE A 180 -18.70 23.01 -31.71
CA PHE A 180 -19.43 21.87 -31.14
C PHE A 180 -18.49 20.70 -30.83
N VAL A 181 -17.57 20.44 -31.72
CA VAL A 181 -16.56 19.37 -31.57
C VAL A 181 -15.60 19.68 -30.42
N ARG A 182 -15.13 20.92 -30.30
CA ARG A 182 -14.31 21.36 -29.16
C ARG A 182 -15.04 21.15 -27.83
N ILE A 183 -16.29 21.50 -27.73
CA ILE A 183 -17.13 21.29 -26.55
C ILE A 183 -17.29 19.77 -26.29
N LEU A 184 -17.55 18.98 -27.33
CA LEU A 184 -17.66 17.53 -27.22
C LEU A 184 -16.35 16.89 -26.76
N SER A 185 -15.21 17.43 -27.17
CA SER A 185 -13.89 16.97 -26.73
C SER A 185 -13.66 17.17 -25.23
N LEU A 186 -14.35 18.14 -24.58
CA LEU A 186 -14.30 18.30 -23.12
C LEU A 186 -14.88 17.09 -22.38
N VAL A 187 -15.78 16.33 -22.99
CA VAL A 187 -16.31 15.09 -22.39
C VAL A 187 -15.18 14.08 -22.10
N ARG A 188 -14.10 14.10 -22.89
CA ARG A 188 -12.91 13.27 -22.63
C ARG A 188 -12.24 13.58 -21.29
N LEU A 189 -12.41 14.79 -20.72
CA LEU A 189 -11.84 15.15 -19.43
C LEU A 189 -12.46 14.34 -18.28
N LEU A 190 -13.63 13.70 -18.48
CA LEU A 190 -14.18 12.74 -17.53
C LEU A 190 -13.26 11.54 -17.27
N ARG A 191 -12.21 11.37 -18.12
CA ARG A 191 -11.11 10.41 -17.89
C ARG A 191 -10.37 10.67 -16.57
N VAL A 192 -10.49 11.85 -15.96
CA VAL A 192 -9.93 12.14 -14.63
C VAL A 192 -10.43 11.15 -13.57
N SER A 193 -11.67 10.68 -13.69
CA SER A 193 -12.22 9.66 -12.79
C SER A 193 -11.42 8.35 -12.81
N ARG A 194 -10.85 8.01 -13.96
CA ARG A 194 -9.95 6.85 -14.12
C ARG A 194 -8.60 7.08 -13.44
N LEU A 195 -8.07 8.31 -13.51
CA LEU A 195 -6.80 8.65 -12.85
C LEU A 195 -6.90 8.40 -11.34
N VAL A 196 -7.96 8.86 -10.70
CA VAL A 196 -8.22 8.62 -9.26
C VAL A 196 -8.30 7.12 -8.95
N ARG A 197 -9.01 6.36 -9.80
CA ARG A 197 -9.11 4.90 -9.66
C ARG A 197 -7.75 4.22 -9.79
N PHE A 198 -6.94 4.61 -10.76
CA PHE A 198 -5.60 4.04 -10.98
C PHE A 198 -4.65 4.38 -9.84
N PHE A 199 -4.68 5.57 -9.27
CA PHE A 199 -3.90 5.90 -8.07
C PHE A 199 -4.26 5.00 -6.89
N ASN A 200 -5.55 4.83 -6.61
CA ASN A 200 -6.01 3.94 -5.55
C ASN A 200 -5.58 2.48 -5.80
N GLU A 201 -5.58 2.04 -7.06
CA GLU A 201 -5.17 0.69 -7.43
C GLU A 201 -3.63 0.51 -7.31
N VAL A 202 -2.82 1.51 -7.70
CA VAL A 202 -1.36 1.50 -7.52
C VAL A 202 -1.02 1.46 -6.03
N GLU A 203 -1.69 2.23 -5.20
CA GLU A 203 -1.53 2.16 -3.74
C GLU A 203 -1.87 0.76 -3.21
N ARG A 204 -2.86 0.10 -3.79
CA ARG A 204 -3.25 -1.26 -3.45
C ARG A 204 -2.25 -2.34 -3.89
N VAL A 205 -1.58 -2.22 -5.01
CA VAL A 205 -0.70 -3.24 -5.61
C VAL A 205 0.77 -3.06 -5.23
N SER A 206 1.18 -1.88 -4.76
CA SER A 206 2.57 -1.56 -4.44
C SER A 206 3.13 -2.42 -3.29
N ASN A 207 4.28 -3.04 -3.56
CA ASN A 207 4.98 -3.96 -2.63
C ASN A 207 6.06 -3.30 -1.77
N ALA A 208 6.32 -2.00 -1.96
CA ALA A 208 7.41 -1.32 -1.28
C ALA A 208 7.14 -1.15 0.22
N ASN A 209 8.18 -0.91 1.00
CA ASN A 209 8.10 -0.60 2.44
C ASN A 209 7.06 0.49 2.65
N LEU A 210 5.89 0.04 3.11
CA LEU A 210 4.57 0.54 2.73
C LEU A 210 4.26 1.95 3.19
N GLU A 211 4.89 2.42 4.27
CA GLU A 211 4.53 3.70 4.86
C GLU A 211 5.17 4.88 4.11
N VAL A 212 6.47 4.81 3.86
CA VAL A 212 7.20 5.90 3.18
C VAL A 212 6.74 6.06 1.73
N VAL A 213 6.58 4.94 1.02
CA VAL A 213 6.13 4.96 -0.39
C VAL A 213 4.68 5.43 -0.50
N ARG A 214 3.81 5.03 0.43
CA ARG A 214 2.42 5.49 0.47
C ARG A 214 2.33 6.99 0.69
N VAL A 215 3.09 7.53 1.67
CA VAL A 215 3.17 8.97 1.93
C VAL A 215 3.70 9.71 0.70
N PHE A 216 4.78 9.20 0.08
CA PHE A 216 5.35 9.79 -1.13
C PHE A 216 4.35 9.79 -2.29
N LEU A 217 3.65 8.68 -2.55
CA LEU A 217 2.64 8.61 -3.61
C LEU A 217 1.46 9.56 -3.35
N ARG A 218 1.02 9.72 -2.11
CA ARG A 218 -0.02 10.69 -1.75
C ARG A 218 0.44 12.12 -1.99
N ILE A 219 1.66 12.48 -1.56
CA ILE A 219 2.25 13.80 -1.83
C ILE A 219 2.32 14.04 -3.33
N LEU A 220 2.86 13.09 -4.09
CA LEU A 220 2.96 13.17 -5.54
C LEU A 220 1.59 13.36 -6.19
N SER A 221 0.56 12.61 -5.76
CA SER A 221 -0.80 12.73 -6.28
C SER A 221 -1.41 14.11 -6.02
N LEU A 222 -1.15 14.71 -4.84
CA LEU A 222 -1.58 16.07 -4.54
C LEU A 222 -0.91 17.10 -5.46
N PHE A 223 0.41 17.02 -5.65
CA PHE A 223 1.12 17.91 -6.57
C PHE A 223 0.61 17.77 -8.01
N MET A 224 0.38 16.55 -8.47
CA MET A 224 -0.15 16.29 -9.80
C MET A 224 -1.57 16.85 -9.97
N MET A 225 -2.42 16.78 -8.93
CA MET A 225 -3.75 17.36 -8.96
C MET A 225 -3.70 18.89 -9.01
N ILE A 226 -2.83 19.54 -8.23
CA ILE A 226 -2.62 20.99 -8.24
C ILE A 226 -2.14 21.44 -9.63
N PHE A 227 -1.14 20.76 -10.18
CA PHE A 227 -0.62 21.05 -11.51
C PHE A 227 -1.73 20.94 -12.57
N LEU A 228 -2.52 19.87 -12.51
CA LEU A 228 -3.61 19.64 -13.47
C LEU A 228 -4.70 20.73 -13.37
N LEU A 229 -5.09 21.13 -12.15
CA LEU A 229 -6.05 22.20 -11.94
C LEU A 229 -5.52 23.54 -12.46
N CYS A 230 -4.27 23.87 -12.18
CA CYS A 230 -3.62 25.08 -12.68
C CYS A 230 -3.56 25.09 -14.22
N HIS A 231 -3.18 23.96 -14.82
CA HIS A 231 -3.16 23.77 -16.26
C HIS A 231 -4.55 23.94 -16.89
N TRP A 232 -5.58 23.30 -16.35
CA TRP A 232 -6.95 23.43 -16.86
C TRP A 232 -7.49 24.85 -16.73
N ASN A 233 -7.24 25.48 -15.58
CA ASN A 233 -7.63 26.88 -15.38
C ASN A 233 -6.92 27.79 -16.40
N GLY A 234 -5.62 27.61 -16.63
CA GLY A 234 -4.85 28.34 -17.64
C GLY A 234 -5.42 28.18 -19.06
N CYS A 235 -5.81 26.95 -19.42
CA CYS A 235 -6.48 26.67 -20.69
C CYS A 235 -7.85 27.35 -20.79
N ILE A 236 -8.66 27.32 -19.73
CA ILE A 236 -9.99 27.97 -19.68
C ILE A 236 -9.85 29.49 -19.80
N GLN A 237 -8.88 30.11 -19.13
CA GLN A 237 -8.62 31.55 -19.19
C GLN A 237 -8.35 32.04 -20.61
N TYR A 238 -7.71 31.24 -21.47
CA TYR A 238 -7.47 31.55 -22.86
C TYR A 238 -8.62 31.12 -23.78
N PHE A 239 -9.23 29.97 -23.51
CA PHE A 239 -10.29 29.39 -24.33
C PHE A 239 -11.56 30.26 -24.37
N VAL A 240 -11.96 30.89 -23.26
CA VAL A 240 -13.21 31.68 -23.21
C VAL A 240 -13.11 32.95 -24.03
N PRO A 241 -12.06 33.81 -23.92
CA PRO A 241 -11.87 34.93 -24.84
C PRO A 241 -11.80 34.50 -26.32
N MET A 242 -11.27 33.32 -26.60
CA MET A 242 -11.25 32.78 -27.97
C MET A 242 -12.65 32.45 -28.49
N LEU A 243 -13.55 31.92 -27.64
CA LEU A 243 -14.96 31.67 -28.01
C LEU A 243 -15.74 32.96 -28.34
N GLU A 244 -15.35 34.07 -27.70
CA GLU A 244 -15.91 35.42 -27.96
C GLU A 244 -15.19 36.16 -29.09
N GLU A 245 -14.39 35.47 -29.91
CA GLU A 245 -13.61 36.04 -31.01
C GLU A 245 -12.66 37.17 -30.56
N PHE A 246 -12.14 37.09 -29.35
CA PHE A 246 -11.22 38.05 -28.74
C PHE A 246 -11.78 39.51 -28.76
N PRO A 247 -12.71 39.85 -27.86
CA PRO A 247 -13.21 41.25 -27.71
C PRO A 247 -12.06 42.24 -27.55
N SER A 248 -12.31 43.53 -27.91
CA SER A 248 -11.27 44.57 -27.81
C SER A 248 -10.71 44.72 -26.40
N ASP A 249 -11.50 44.40 -25.40
CA ASP A 249 -11.19 44.59 -23.97
C ASP A 249 -10.65 43.33 -23.28
N CYS A 250 -10.48 42.23 -24.02
CA CYS A 250 -9.98 41.00 -23.43
C CYS A 250 -8.46 41.07 -23.07
N TRP A 251 -8.07 40.34 -22.06
CA TRP A 251 -6.69 40.32 -21.57
C TRP A 251 -5.66 39.89 -22.63
N VAL A 252 -6.04 38.99 -23.56
CA VAL A 252 -5.15 38.50 -24.63
C VAL A 252 -4.75 39.63 -25.59
N ARG A 253 -5.68 40.56 -25.90
CA ARG A 253 -5.39 41.73 -26.72
C ARG A 253 -4.60 42.78 -25.95
N ARG A 254 -4.92 43.00 -24.67
CA ARG A 254 -4.20 43.94 -23.81
C ARG A 254 -2.73 43.61 -23.68
N GLU A 255 -2.42 42.32 -23.56
CA GLU A 255 -1.03 41.79 -23.48
C GLU A 255 -0.38 41.56 -24.86
N ASN A 256 -1.03 41.98 -25.95
CA ASN A 256 -0.55 41.85 -27.34
C ASN A 256 -0.21 40.40 -27.76
N LEU A 257 -0.92 39.41 -27.21
CA LEU A 257 -0.63 37.99 -27.42
C LEU A 257 -1.25 37.39 -28.70
N MET A 258 -1.96 38.18 -29.50
CA MET A 258 -2.63 37.66 -30.72
C MET A 258 -1.67 36.96 -31.68
N ASN A 259 -0.50 37.57 -31.90
CA ASN A 259 0.54 37.06 -32.82
C ASN A 259 1.67 36.27 -32.10
N ALA A 260 1.51 36.03 -30.80
CA ALA A 260 2.52 35.33 -30.00
C ALA A 260 2.54 33.82 -30.31
N THR A 261 3.65 33.17 -30.00
CA THR A 261 3.79 31.71 -30.14
C THR A 261 2.85 30.96 -29.17
N VAL A 262 2.51 29.71 -29.48
CA VAL A 262 1.67 28.85 -28.62
C VAL A 262 2.25 28.74 -27.21
N GLY A 263 3.59 28.64 -27.10
CA GLY A 263 4.28 28.55 -25.81
C GLY A 263 4.10 29.82 -24.97
N GLU A 264 4.20 31.00 -25.57
CA GLU A 264 3.98 32.29 -24.90
C GLU A 264 2.52 32.42 -24.43
N LYS A 265 1.55 32.16 -25.32
CA LYS A 265 0.12 32.18 -25.00
C LYS A 265 -0.20 31.26 -23.80
N TYR A 266 0.34 30.05 -23.82
CA TYR A 266 0.18 29.08 -22.73
C TYR A 266 0.81 29.57 -21.42
N SER A 267 2.05 30.06 -21.47
CA SER A 267 2.77 30.54 -20.29
C SER A 267 2.04 31.70 -19.60
N PHE A 268 1.54 32.66 -20.38
CA PHE A 268 0.73 33.77 -19.85
C PHE A 268 -0.61 33.27 -19.27
N GLY A 269 -1.29 32.34 -19.93
CA GLY A 269 -2.53 31.75 -19.45
C GLY A 269 -2.34 31.02 -18.11
N VAL A 270 -1.30 30.20 -17.97
CA VAL A 270 -0.99 29.50 -16.73
C VAL A 270 -0.53 30.47 -15.64
N PHE A 271 0.29 31.46 -15.96
CA PHE A 271 0.71 32.49 -15.00
C PHE A 271 -0.50 33.26 -14.43
N ARG A 272 -1.42 33.67 -15.29
CA ARG A 272 -2.66 34.34 -14.91
C ARG A 272 -3.55 33.44 -14.03
N ALA A 273 -3.70 32.17 -14.41
CA ALA A 273 -4.45 31.20 -13.63
C ALA A 273 -3.84 31.00 -12.24
N LEU A 274 -2.52 30.83 -12.17
CA LEU A 274 -1.81 30.65 -10.90
C LEU A 274 -1.94 31.90 -10.00
N SER A 275 -1.81 33.10 -10.57
CA SER A 275 -1.98 34.36 -9.84
C SER A 275 -3.37 34.50 -9.23
N HIS A 276 -4.42 34.15 -9.98
CA HIS A 276 -5.79 34.17 -9.46
C HIS A 276 -6.02 33.10 -8.40
N MET A 277 -5.54 31.86 -8.62
CA MET A 277 -5.71 30.76 -7.68
C MET A 277 -4.97 30.98 -6.36
N THR A 278 -3.83 31.68 -6.38
CA THR A 278 -3.08 32.03 -5.17
C THR A 278 -3.53 33.35 -4.55
N ALA A 279 -4.46 34.07 -5.18
CA ALA A 279 -4.91 35.40 -4.79
C ALA A 279 -3.77 36.41 -4.70
N ILE A 280 -2.69 36.23 -5.46
CA ILE A 280 -1.55 37.15 -5.54
C ILE A 280 -1.76 38.02 -6.77
N SER A 281 -2.08 39.32 -6.57
CA SER A 281 -2.10 40.25 -7.69
C SER A 281 -0.70 40.75 -7.99
N TYR A 282 -0.15 40.31 -9.11
CA TYR A 282 1.10 40.82 -9.65
C TYR A 282 0.82 42.08 -10.46
N GLY A 283 0.91 43.25 -9.83
CA GLY A 283 1.14 44.55 -10.48
C GLY A 283 0.21 45.00 -11.60
N SER A 284 -0.57 44.14 -12.19
CA SER A 284 -1.59 44.48 -13.16
C SER A 284 -2.86 44.90 -12.41
N SER A 285 -2.95 46.15 -12.15
CA SER A 285 -4.10 46.79 -11.53
C SER A 285 -5.34 46.77 -12.41
N GLU A 286 -5.37 46.05 -13.50
CA GLU A 286 -6.46 46.01 -14.43
C GLU A 286 -7.49 44.97 -14.05
N THR A 287 -8.55 45.45 -13.41
CA THR A 287 -9.76 44.66 -13.19
C THR A 287 -10.30 44.16 -14.53
N PRO A 288 -10.86 42.96 -14.59
CA PRO A 288 -11.54 42.49 -15.77
C PRO A 288 -12.63 43.45 -16.16
N THR A 289 -12.64 43.87 -17.40
CA THR A 289 -13.65 44.82 -17.91
C THR A 289 -14.84 44.13 -18.53
N ASN A 290 -14.69 42.89 -18.94
CA ASN A 290 -15.75 42.04 -19.48
C ASN A 290 -16.39 41.18 -18.38
N ASP A 291 -17.72 41.13 -18.33
CA ASP A 291 -18.50 40.37 -17.35
C ASP A 291 -18.12 38.86 -17.36
N VAL A 292 -17.89 38.29 -18.53
CA VAL A 292 -17.52 36.88 -18.68
C VAL A 292 -16.13 36.63 -18.09
N GLU A 293 -15.17 37.50 -18.35
CA GLU A 293 -13.81 37.42 -17.78
C GLU A 293 -13.86 37.56 -16.25
N LEU A 294 -14.74 38.45 -15.72
CA LEU A 294 -14.95 38.61 -14.28
C LEU A 294 -15.41 37.30 -13.62
N TRP A 295 -16.40 36.61 -14.23
CA TRP A 295 -16.88 35.31 -13.72
C TRP A 295 -15.78 34.23 -13.74
N ILE A 296 -14.93 34.19 -14.76
CA ILE A 296 -13.81 33.26 -14.85
C ILE A 296 -12.80 33.53 -13.72
N VAL A 297 -12.48 34.80 -13.48
CA VAL A 297 -11.57 35.19 -12.41
C VAL A 297 -12.14 34.82 -11.05
N MET A 298 -13.41 35.11 -10.79
CA MET A 298 -14.07 34.73 -9.53
C MET A 298 -14.05 33.19 -9.31
N THR A 299 -14.39 32.42 -10.34
CA THR A 299 -14.37 30.95 -10.25
C THR A 299 -12.94 30.41 -10.05
N SER A 300 -11.95 31.05 -10.65
CA SER A 300 -10.54 30.72 -10.46
C SER A 300 -10.09 30.95 -9.02
N ILE A 301 -10.46 32.10 -8.43
CA ILE A 301 -10.14 32.42 -7.02
C ILE A 301 -10.78 31.40 -6.08
N VAL A 302 -12.07 31.10 -6.26
CA VAL A 302 -12.80 30.12 -5.44
C VAL A 302 -12.20 28.73 -5.58
N SER A 303 -11.88 28.30 -6.80
CA SER A 303 -11.25 27.00 -7.03
C SER A 303 -9.87 26.90 -6.37
N GLY A 304 -9.10 27.99 -6.39
CA GLY A 304 -7.82 28.10 -5.70
C GLY A 304 -7.95 28.01 -4.18
N ALA A 305 -8.92 28.70 -3.60
CA ALA A 305 -9.20 28.66 -2.17
C ALA A 305 -9.60 27.24 -1.70
N ILE A 306 -10.47 26.57 -2.46
CA ILE A 306 -10.87 25.17 -2.18
C ILE A 306 -9.65 24.27 -2.28
N MET A 307 -8.85 24.37 -3.34
CA MET A 307 -7.65 23.57 -3.55
C MET A 307 -6.64 23.74 -2.39
N TYR A 308 -6.39 24.99 -1.98
CA TYR A 308 -5.51 25.28 -0.86
C TYR A 308 -6.00 24.64 0.45
N THR A 309 -7.30 24.75 0.72
CA THR A 309 -7.94 24.14 1.89
C THR A 309 -7.78 22.61 1.89
N VAL A 310 -8.04 21.98 0.74
CA VAL A 310 -7.88 20.52 0.56
C VAL A 310 -6.41 20.11 0.75
N MET A 311 -5.47 20.88 0.21
CA MET A 311 -4.04 20.62 0.36
C MET A 311 -3.61 20.68 1.83
N VAL A 312 -4.01 21.72 2.56
CA VAL A 312 -3.69 21.86 3.99
C VAL A 312 -4.31 20.73 4.80
N ALA A 313 -5.58 20.41 4.55
CA ALA A 313 -6.29 19.31 5.24
C ALA A 313 -5.61 17.95 5.00
N ASN A 314 -5.26 17.63 3.75
CA ASN A 314 -4.55 16.38 3.44
C ASN A 314 -3.15 16.33 4.05
N THR A 315 -2.42 17.45 4.03
CA THR A 315 -1.08 17.53 4.65
C THR A 315 -1.18 17.33 6.16
N ALA A 316 -2.16 17.97 6.83
CA ALA A 316 -2.41 17.80 8.25
C ALA A 316 -2.80 16.35 8.59
N ALA A 317 -3.69 15.73 7.81
CA ALA A 317 -4.05 14.31 7.95
C ALA A 317 -2.83 13.41 7.80
N MET A 318 -1.99 13.62 6.77
CA MET A 318 -0.77 12.86 6.57
C MET A 318 0.22 12.99 7.75
N MET A 319 0.37 14.19 8.30
CA MET A 319 1.20 14.41 9.50
C MET A 319 0.63 13.71 10.74
N SER A 320 -0.69 13.60 10.82
CA SER A 320 -1.39 12.89 11.92
C SER A 320 -1.25 11.36 11.76
N ASP A 321 -1.34 10.84 10.53
CA ASP A 321 -1.26 9.42 10.22
C ASP A 321 0.17 8.84 10.32
N VAL A 322 1.20 9.70 10.36
CA VAL A 322 2.58 9.24 10.56
C VAL A 322 2.71 8.56 11.92
N ASP A 323 2.48 7.25 11.89
CA ASP A 323 2.88 6.22 12.81
C ASP A 323 2.73 6.59 14.31
N ILE A 324 1.51 6.46 14.83
CA ILE A 324 1.22 6.60 16.27
C ILE A 324 2.14 5.66 17.07
N THR A 325 2.38 4.44 16.57
CA THR A 325 3.23 3.44 17.22
C THR A 325 4.72 3.79 17.18
N ALA A 326 5.22 4.32 16.05
CA ALA A 326 6.60 4.80 15.95
C ALA A 326 6.82 6.06 16.79
N ARG A 327 5.84 6.96 16.85
CA ARG A 327 5.88 8.14 17.72
C ARG A 327 5.85 7.74 19.19
N ALA A 328 5.01 6.79 19.57
CA ALA A 328 4.98 6.24 20.92
C ALA A 328 6.31 5.58 21.29
N TYR A 329 6.92 4.81 20.38
CA TYR A 329 8.26 4.25 20.55
C TYR A 329 9.31 5.34 20.74
N LYS A 330 9.35 6.34 19.85
CA LYS A 330 10.30 7.45 19.93
C LYS A 330 10.16 8.24 21.22
N ASN A 331 8.93 8.52 21.66
CA ASN A 331 8.70 9.21 22.93
C ASN A 331 9.21 8.37 24.11
N LYS A 332 8.97 7.06 24.13
CA LYS A 332 9.48 6.16 25.17
C LYS A 332 11.02 6.12 25.18
N ILE A 333 11.66 6.07 24.02
CA ILE A 333 13.13 6.12 23.92
C ILE A 333 13.68 7.46 24.40
N ASN A 334 13.06 8.59 24.02
CA ASN A 334 13.49 9.91 24.50
C ASN A 334 13.41 10.00 26.04
N HIS A 335 12.28 9.58 26.64
CA HIS A 335 12.15 9.52 28.10
C HIS A 335 13.21 8.63 28.74
N LEU A 336 13.55 7.50 28.11
CA LEU A 336 14.59 6.60 28.57
C LEU A 336 15.98 7.26 28.49
N GLU A 337 16.28 7.97 27.40
CA GLU A 337 17.53 8.71 27.22
C GLU A 337 17.69 9.85 28.24
N ASP A 338 16.61 10.57 28.52
CA ASP A 338 16.56 11.60 29.56
C ASP A 338 16.86 10.98 30.93
N TYR A 339 16.22 9.86 31.27
CA TYR A 339 16.47 9.13 32.51
C TYR A 339 17.92 8.65 32.61
N MET A 340 18.45 8.00 31.56
CA MET A 340 19.84 7.53 31.51
C MET A 340 20.83 8.67 31.64
N THR A 341 20.48 9.85 31.11
CA THR A 341 21.32 11.05 31.21
C THR A 341 21.29 11.63 32.63
N PHE A 342 20.12 11.72 33.22
CA PHE A 342 19.92 12.16 34.60
C PHE A 342 20.66 11.27 35.59
N MET A 343 20.59 9.95 35.42
CA MET A 343 21.30 8.97 36.26
C MET A 343 22.80 8.84 35.93
N LYS A 344 23.31 9.59 34.93
CA LYS A 344 24.71 9.54 34.48
C LYS A 344 25.23 8.14 34.18
N LEU A 345 24.39 7.29 33.55
CA LEU A 345 24.77 5.92 33.25
C LEU A 345 25.96 5.83 32.27
N PRO A 346 26.88 4.87 32.42
CA PRO A 346 28.02 4.68 31.51
C PRO A 346 27.56 4.45 30.06
N LYS A 347 28.33 4.91 29.08
CA LYS A 347 28.00 4.84 27.66
C LYS A 347 27.75 3.40 27.20
N ALA A 348 28.52 2.41 27.68
CA ALA A 348 28.34 1.01 27.34
C ALA A 348 26.96 0.47 27.76
N LEU A 349 26.50 0.85 28.97
CA LEU A 349 25.18 0.43 29.47
C LEU A 349 24.05 1.10 28.69
N ARG A 350 24.19 2.39 28.33
CA ARG A 350 23.20 3.08 27.49
C ARG A 350 23.04 2.41 26.12
N MET A 351 24.15 2.04 25.46
CA MET A 351 24.11 1.33 24.20
C MET A 351 23.41 -0.02 24.32
N ARG A 352 23.69 -0.76 25.41
CA ARG A 352 23.06 -2.06 25.66
C ARG A 352 21.55 -1.93 25.87
N ILE A 353 21.11 -0.91 26.63
CA ILE A 353 19.68 -0.62 26.84
C ILE A 353 19.00 -0.26 25.51
N ASN A 354 19.60 0.62 24.71
CA ASN A 354 19.04 1.01 23.41
C ASN A 354 18.93 -0.18 22.45
N ASN A 355 19.95 -1.04 22.39
CA ASN A 355 19.93 -2.26 21.59
C ASN A 355 18.82 -3.23 22.04
N TYR A 356 18.58 -3.34 23.36
CA TYR A 356 17.49 -4.14 23.91
C TYR A 356 16.13 -3.65 23.43
N TYR A 357 15.87 -2.32 23.51
CA TYR A 357 14.60 -1.76 23.05
C TYR A 357 14.42 -1.88 21.54
N GLN A 358 15.50 -1.74 20.79
CA GLN A 358 15.46 -1.94 19.33
C GLN A 358 15.15 -3.40 18.95
N ALA A 359 15.77 -4.36 19.66
CA ALA A 359 15.52 -5.78 19.42
C ALA A 359 14.09 -6.18 19.80
N ARG A 360 13.58 -5.68 20.95
CA ARG A 360 12.26 -6.04 21.46
C ARG A 360 11.11 -5.44 20.64
N TYR A 361 11.23 -4.17 20.21
CA TYR A 361 10.12 -3.42 19.63
C TYR A 361 10.29 -3.12 18.14
N ALA A 362 11.45 -3.40 17.55
CA ALA A 362 11.75 -3.17 16.13
C ALA A 362 11.31 -1.77 15.62
N GLY A 363 11.42 -0.74 16.46
CA GLY A 363 11.02 0.63 16.14
C GLY A 363 9.53 0.94 16.29
N LYS A 364 8.71 -0.03 16.73
CA LYS A 364 7.25 0.14 16.96
C LYS A 364 6.89 -0.31 18.37
N TRP A 365 6.22 0.57 19.11
CA TRP A 365 5.76 0.25 20.45
C TRP A 365 4.40 -0.44 20.41
N TYR A 366 4.38 -1.73 20.74
CA TYR A 366 3.15 -2.47 20.99
C TYR A 366 3.18 -2.99 22.43
N ASP A 367 2.16 -2.69 23.21
CA ASP A 367 1.89 -3.42 24.46
C ASP A 367 1.02 -4.62 24.09
N GLU A 368 1.64 -5.78 23.95
CA GLU A 368 0.98 -7.01 23.53
C GLU A 368 -0.19 -7.38 24.44
N LYS A 369 -0.03 -7.16 25.76
CA LYS A 369 -1.09 -7.42 26.73
C LYS A 369 -2.29 -6.53 26.50
N ASP A 370 -2.07 -5.25 26.17
CA ASP A 370 -3.17 -4.33 25.90
C ASP A 370 -3.83 -4.63 24.55
N VAL A 371 -3.07 -4.95 23.51
CA VAL A 371 -3.63 -5.32 22.19
C VAL A 371 -4.50 -6.58 22.31
N LEU A 372 -4.02 -7.60 23.03
CA LEU A 372 -4.74 -8.86 23.23
C LEU A 372 -5.99 -8.69 24.13
N LYS A 373 -6.09 -7.65 24.97
CA LYS A 373 -7.32 -7.36 25.73
C LYS A 373 -8.48 -6.89 24.84
N TRP A 374 -8.20 -6.29 23.69
CA TRP A 374 -9.23 -5.81 22.75
C TRP A 374 -9.83 -6.92 21.90
N VAL A 375 -9.22 -8.09 21.91
CA VAL A 375 -9.65 -9.26 21.15
C VAL A 375 -10.49 -10.16 22.08
N SER A 376 -11.54 -10.81 21.52
CA SER A 376 -12.34 -11.77 22.28
C SER A 376 -11.47 -12.91 22.84
N SER A 377 -11.89 -13.54 23.93
CA SER A 377 -11.14 -14.63 24.55
C SER A 377 -10.83 -15.77 23.58
N SER A 378 -11.79 -16.14 22.74
CA SER A 378 -11.63 -17.18 21.73
C SER A 378 -10.60 -16.82 20.65
N LEU A 379 -10.63 -15.56 20.15
CA LEU A 379 -9.64 -15.10 19.16
C LEU A 379 -8.25 -14.95 19.77
N ARG A 380 -8.14 -14.53 21.04
CA ARG A 380 -6.86 -14.49 21.77
C ARG A 380 -6.24 -15.88 21.85
N GLU A 381 -7.04 -16.86 22.22
CA GLU A 381 -6.63 -18.25 22.29
C GLU A 381 -6.14 -18.77 20.92
N GLU A 382 -6.88 -18.48 19.84
CA GLU A 382 -6.52 -18.86 18.49
C GLU A 382 -5.21 -18.20 18.01
N ILE A 383 -4.98 -16.93 18.34
CA ILE A 383 -3.73 -16.20 18.05
C ILE A 383 -2.55 -16.88 18.75
N LEU A 384 -2.66 -17.13 20.07
CA LEU A 384 -1.60 -17.75 20.85
C LEU A 384 -1.33 -19.21 20.43
N LEU A 385 -2.39 -19.96 20.11
CA LEU A 385 -2.28 -21.30 19.53
C LEU A 385 -1.50 -21.29 18.22
N THR A 386 -1.79 -20.33 17.35
CA THR A 386 -1.12 -20.22 16.04
C THR A 386 0.37 -19.89 16.20
N MET A 387 0.71 -19.01 17.15
CA MET A 387 2.09 -18.57 17.38
C MET A 387 2.94 -19.62 18.09
N CYS A 388 2.42 -20.24 19.14
CA CYS A 388 3.25 -20.99 20.10
C CYS A 388 3.03 -22.52 20.09
N SER A 389 1.95 -23.05 19.49
CA SER A 389 1.57 -24.46 19.60
C SER A 389 2.63 -25.42 19.07
N ALA A 390 3.35 -25.04 18.00
CA ALA A 390 4.38 -25.88 17.41
C ALA A 390 5.59 -26.09 18.34
N HIS A 391 5.93 -25.10 19.15
CA HIS A 391 7.05 -25.12 20.09
C HIS A 391 6.71 -25.92 21.35
N VAL A 392 5.53 -25.68 21.93
CA VAL A 392 5.09 -26.37 23.16
C VAL A 392 4.92 -27.87 22.94
N ARG A 393 4.36 -28.31 21.81
CA ARG A 393 4.15 -29.72 21.51
C ARG A 393 5.44 -30.56 21.31
N LYS A 394 6.60 -29.92 21.09
CA LYS A 394 7.89 -30.61 21.01
C LYS A 394 8.37 -31.11 22.35
N VAL A 395 7.99 -30.48 23.45
CA VAL A 395 8.43 -30.84 24.80
C VAL A 395 7.73 -32.11 25.24
N PRO A 396 8.46 -33.13 25.74
CA PRO A 396 7.91 -34.43 26.13
C PRO A 396 6.77 -34.32 27.17
N ILE A 397 6.85 -33.36 28.10
CA ILE A 397 5.87 -33.13 29.16
C ILE A 397 4.49 -32.74 28.58
N PHE A 398 4.48 -32.01 27.47
CA PHE A 398 3.26 -31.50 26.81
C PHE A 398 2.80 -32.36 25.63
N ARG A 399 3.61 -33.34 25.23
CA ARG A 399 3.32 -34.19 24.08
C ARG A 399 2.12 -35.10 24.37
N ASN A 400 1.15 -35.14 23.43
CA ASN A 400 -0.05 -35.97 23.52
C ASN A 400 -0.95 -35.66 24.73
N ARG A 401 -0.92 -34.43 25.28
CA ARG A 401 -1.81 -33.99 26.34
C ARG A 401 -3.09 -33.36 25.77
N ASP A 402 -4.09 -33.20 26.64
CA ASP A 402 -5.36 -32.55 26.28
C ASP A 402 -5.11 -31.15 25.73
N ILE A 403 -5.87 -30.79 24.69
CA ILE A 403 -5.76 -29.51 24.02
C ILE A 403 -6.08 -28.34 24.96
N ASN A 404 -7.03 -28.51 25.87
CA ASN A 404 -7.42 -27.49 26.84
C ASN A 404 -6.29 -27.18 27.83
N PHE A 405 -5.57 -28.20 28.28
CA PHE A 405 -4.38 -28.03 29.11
C PHE A 405 -3.27 -27.28 28.36
N ILE A 406 -3.02 -27.64 27.11
CA ILE A 406 -2.01 -26.94 26.28
C ILE A 406 -2.41 -25.49 26.10
N ASN A 407 -3.69 -25.21 25.84
CA ASN A 407 -4.19 -23.84 25.69
C ASN A 407 -4.01 -23.02 26.97
N ALA A 408 -4.30 -23.60 28.14
CA ALA A 408 -4.09 -22.94 29.43
C ALA A 408 -2.60 -22.58 29.64
N ILE A 409 -1.68 -23.48 29.29
CA ILE A 409 -0.23 -23.21 29.34
C ILE A 409 0.18 -22.10 28.36
N LEU A 410 -0.36 -22.10 27.13
CA LEU A 410 -0.04 -21.09 26.10
C LEU A 410 -0.47 -19.69 26.50
N LEU A 411 -1.59 -19.56 27.22
CA LEU A 411 -2.10 -18.27 27.72
C LEU A 411 -1.19 -17.64 28.78
N GLU A 412 -0.41 -18.44 29.46
CA GLU A 412 0.47 -18.04 30.56
C GLU A 412 1.93 -17.81 30.13
N LEU A 413 2.27 -18.06 28.87
CA LEU A 413 3.61 -17.81 28.34
C LEU A 413 3.94 -16.31 28.36
N GLN A 414 5.18 -15.99 28.74
CA GLN A 414 5.69 -14.63 28.76
C GLN A 414 6.80 -14.48 27.72
N TYR A 415 6.69 -13.42 26.89
CA TYR A 415 7.70 -13.13 25.89
C TYR A 415 8.87 -12.35 26.49
N GLU A 416 10.09 -12.86 26.32
CA GLU A 416 11.35 -12.27 26.81
C GLU A 416 12.37 -12.16 25.70
N VAL A 417 13.22 -11.12 25.74
CA VAL A 417 14.30 -10.90 24.78
C VAL A 417 15.62 -10.83 25.51
N PHE A 418 16.61 -11.57 25.03
CA PHE A 418 17.98 -11.54 25.54
C PHE A 418 18.94 -11.10 24.42
N GLN A 419 19.97 -10.35 24.81
CA GLN A 419 21.00 -9.90 23.86
C GLN A 419 22.12 -10.93 23.76
N ALA A 420 22.88 -10.88 22.66
CA ALA A 420 24.07 -11.72 22.51
C ALA A 420 25.05 -11.48 23.69
N GLY A 421 25.47 -12.56 24.30
CA GLY A 421 26.34 -12.55 25.49
C GLY A 421 25.61 -12.51 26.82
N ASP A 422 24.27 -12.34 26.86
CA ASP A 422 23.50 -12.37 28.10
C ASP A 422 23.46 -13.78 28.69
N ILE A 423 23.68 -13.91 29.98
CA ILE A 423 23.47 -15.14 30.72
C ILE A 423 22.01 -15.23 31.12
N ILE A 424 21.27 -16.20 30.58
CA ILE A 424 19.85 -16.38 30.86
C ILE A 424 19.66 -16.92 32.28
N PHE A 425 20.43 -17.91 32.63
CA PHE A 425 20.57 -18.40 34.02
C PHE A 425 21.91 -19.13 34.22
N GLN A 426 22.35 -19.21 35.46
CA GLN A 426 23.60 -19.86 35.87
C GLN A 426 23.36 -21.23 36.47
N GLN A 427 24.34 -22.12 36.34
CA GLN A 427 24.37 -23.42 37.03
C GLN A 427 24.23 -23.23 38.54
N ASN A 428 23.51 -24.12 39.21
CA ASN A 428 23.22 -24.11 40.65
C ASN A 428 22.27 -22.97 41.11
N ALA A 429 21.80 -22.08 40.24
CA ALA A 429 20.75 -21.14 40.57
C ALA A 429 19.41 -21.87 40.77
N PRO A 430 18.46 -21.33 41.56
CA PRO A 430 17.12 -21.89 41.66
C PRO A 430 16.42 -21.88 40.29
N GLY A 431 15.79 -23.00 39.93
CA GLY A 431 15.01 -23.12 38.70
C GLY A 431 13.62 -22.58 38.88
N ASP A 432 13.32 -21.39 38.30
CA ASP A 432 12.08 -20.68 38.43
C ASP A 432 11.20 -20.73 37.17
N ARG A 433 11.76 -21.02 36.00
CA ARG A 433 11.06 -21.05 34.70
C ARG A 433 11.76 -21.92 33.66
N MET A 434 11.00 -22.39 32.65
CA MET A 434 11.55 -22.94 31.43
C MET A 434 11.40 -21.98 30.27
N PHE A 435 12.14 -22.23 29.18
CA PHE A 435 12.19 -21.36 28.01
C PHE A 435 12.01 -22.15 26.71
N PHE A 436 11.29 -21.56 25.76
CA PHE A 436 11.13 -22.01 24.39
C PHE A 436 11.80 -20.99 23.47
N ILE A 437 12.62 -21.45 22.52
CA ILE A 437 13.32 -20.58 21.58
C ILE A 437 12.43 -20.33 20.38
N GLU A 438 11.95 -19.07 20.21
CA GLU A 438 11.26 -18.67 19.00
C GLU A 438 12.29 -18.33 17.92
N HIS A 439 13.23 -17.44 18.26
CA HIS A 439 14.34 -17.06 17.37
C HIS A 439 15.62 -16.87 18.17
N GLY A 440 16.73 -17.34 17.61
CA GLY A 440 18.07 -17.14 18.13
C GLY A 440 18.79 -18.44 18.45
N GLN A 441 20.00 -18.31 18.99
CA GLN A 441 20.87 -19.41 19.37
C GLN A 441 21.35 -19.22 20.80
N VAL A 442 21.27 -20.26 21.58
CA VAL A 442 21.76 -20.30 22.97
C VAL A 442 22.78 -21.42 23.15
N LEU A 443 23.76 -21.17 23.99
CA LEU A 443 24.77 -22.14 24.42
C LEU A 443 24.38 -22.64 25.81
N VAL A 444 24.21 -23.95 25.93
CA VAL A 444 24.01 -24.64 27.19
C VAL A 444 25.34 -25.27 27.57
N GLU A 445 25.94 -24.85 28.68
CA GLU A 445 27.24 -25.28 29.16
C GLU A 445 27.16 -25.88 30.55
N ASN A 446 27.72 -27.06 30.69
CA ASN A 446 27.90 -27.76 31.95
C ASN A 446 29.33 -28.36 31.96
N GLU A 447 29.83 -28.83 33.11
CA GLU A 447 31.16 -29.46 33.26
C GLU A 447 31.46 -30.56 32.24
N PHE A 448 30.43 -31.24 31.70
CA PHE A 448 30.60 -32.42 30.84
C PHE A 448 30.07 -32.23 29.41
N VAL A 449 29.22 -31.20 29.16
CA VAL A 449 28.49 -31.05 27.90
C VAL A 449 28.40 -29.58 27.51
N GLN A 450 28.76 -29.31 26.29
CA GLN A 450 28.51 -28.04 25.63
C GLN A 450 27.58 -28.30 24.43
N LYS A 451 26.41 -27.70 24.42
CA LYS A 451 25.39 -27.92 23.39
C LYS A 451 24.79 -26.59 22.93
N GLU A 452 24.73 -26.38 21.63
CA GLU A 452 24.01 -25.27 21.04
C GLU A 452 22.55 -25.67 20.76
N LEU A 453 21.62 -24.80 21.12
CA LEU A 453 20.20 -24.91 20.81
C LEU A 453 19.77 -23.76 19.91
N CYS A 454 18.82 -24.01 19.00
CA CYS A 454 18.37 -23.07 17.99
C CYS A 454 16.85 -22.98 17.92
N ASP A 455 16.34 -22.25 16.93
CA ASP A 455 14.92 -21.98 16.72
C ASP A 455 14.05 -23.23 16.87
N GLY A 456 13.06 -23.14 17.75
CA GLY A 456 12.11 -24.22 18.02
C GLY A 456 12.57 -25.24 19.04
N ASP A 457 13.77 -25.10 19.64
CA ASP A 457 14.21 -25.88 20.78
C ASP A 457 13.74 -25.29 22.10
N TYR A 458 13.94 -26.03 23.19
CA TYR A 458 13.55 -25.59 24.54
C TYR A 458 14.64 -25.95 25.53
N PHE A 459 14.66 -25.30 26.70
CA PHE A 459 15.60 -25.59 27.79
C PHE A 459 15.03 -25.20 29.14
N GLY A 460 15.60 -25.81 30.20
CA GLY A 460 15.19 -25.53 31.57
C GLY A 460 13.92 -26.26 32.03
N ASP A 461 13.47 -27.29 31.31
CA ASP A 461 12.27 -28.09 31.58
C ASP A 461 12.36 -28.91 32.88
N SER A 462 13.56 -29.31 33.29
CA SER A 462 13.80 -30.11 34.50
C SER A 462 13.29 -29.44 35.78
N CYS A 463 13.27 -28.11 35.85
CA CYS A 463 12.81 -27.38 37.03
C CYS A 463 11.28 -27.32 37.17
N LEU A 464 10.52 -27.57 36.11
CA LEU A 464 9.04 -27.48 36.18
C LEU A 464 8.43 -28.48 37.15
N LEU A 465 8.98 -29.69 37.21
CA LEU A 465 8.49 -30.75 38.06
C LEU A 465 9.21 -30.81 39.41
N THR A 466 10.54 -30.65 39.41
CA THR A 466 11.37 -30.91 40.60
C THR A 466 11.58 -29.68 41.49
N ARG A 467 11.29 -28.46 41.00
CA ARG A 467 11.71 -27.21 41.65
C ARG A 467 13.18 -27.19 42.05
N GLY A 468 13.99 -27.92 41.31
CA GLY A 468 15.40 -28.13 41.60
C GLY A 468 16.30 -26.96 41.15
N LYS A 469 17.60 -27.11 41.40
CA LYS A 469 18.62 -26.19 40.93
C LYS A 469 18.89 -26.38 39.43
N ARG A 470 19.36 -25.34 38.77
CA ARG A 470 19.78 -25.38 37.36
C ARG A 470 21.01 -26.32 37.17
N LEU A 471 20.91 -27.21 36.20
CA LEU A 471 21.96 -28.21 35.92
C LEU A 471 23.08 -27.66 35.03
N ALA A 472 22.85 -26.56 34.32
CA ALA A 472 23.79 -25.95 33.38
C ALA A 472 23.66 -24.45 33.40
N THR A 473 24.66 -23.74 32.89
CA THR A 473 24.61 -22.30 32.55
C THR A 473 24.10 -22.17 31.11
N VAL A 474 23.21 -21.23 30.86
CA VAL A 474 22.71 -20.95 29.52
C VAL A 474 23.01 -19.49 29.16
N GLN A 475 23.67 -19.31 28.01
CA GLN A 475 24.07 -18.01 27.47
C GLN A 475 23.51 -17.82 26.08
N ALA A 476 22.99 -16.63 25.77
CA ALA A 476 22.56 -16.24 24.46
C ALA A 476 23.78 -15.97 23.54
N LEU A 477 23.90 -16.70 22.42
CA LEU A 477 24.93 -16.45 21.41
C LEU A 477 24.55 -15.35 20.43
N THR A 478 23.27 -15.22 20.14
CA THR A 478 22.69 -14.18 19.28
C THR A 478 21.63 -13.41 20.07
N VAL A 479 20.96 -12.45 19.44
CA VAL A 479 19.74 -11.89 20.00
C VAL A 479 18.67 -12.98 20.01
N CYS A 480 18.20 -13.36 21.21
CA CYS A 480 17.24 -14.43 21.40
C CYS A 480 15.87 -13.88 21.77
N GLN A 481 14.85 -14.37 21.09
CA GLN A 481 13.44 -14.15 21.40
C GLN A 481 12.90 -15.46 21.98
N LEU A 482 12.48 -15.41 23.24
CA LEU A 482 12.11 -16.60 24.01
C LEU A 482 10.71 -16.44 24.58
N PHE A 483 9.98 -17.56 24.68
CA PHE A 483 8.82 -17.65 25.55
C PHE A 483 9.21 -18.36 26.84
N SER A 484 8.84 -17.79 27.99
CA SER A 484 9.11 -18.38 29.30
C SER A 484 7.82 -18.84 29.98
N LEU A 485 7.90 -19.97 30.68
CA LEU A 485 6.84 -20.52 31.53
C LEU A 485 7.36 -20.64 32.96
N SER A 486 6.76 -19.92 33.91
CA SER A 486 7.18 -20.00 35.30
C SER A 486 6.71 -21.31 35.97
N VAL A 487 7.49 -21.82 36.92
CA VAL A 487 7.16 -23.01 37.70
C VAL A 487 5.87 -22.82 38.48
N ASP A 488 5.68 -21.64 39.10
CA ASP A 488 4.49 -21.37 39.91
C ASP A 488 3.23 -21.31 39.03
N THR A 489 3.31 -20.68 37.89
CA THR A 489 2.20 -20.62 36.91
C THR A 489 1.87 -22.02 36.37
N PHE A 490 2.90 -22.83 36.06
CA PHE A 490 2.71 -24.22 35.63
C PHE A 490 1.98 -25.05 36.66
N HIS A 491 2.36 -24.95 37.96
CA HIS A 491 1.69 -25.66 39.02
C HIS A 491 0.26 -25.15 39.28
N CYS A 492 0.02 -23.84 39.12
CA CYS A 492 -1.33 -23.28 39.22
C CYS A 492 -2.25 -23.88 38.14
N VAL A 493 -1.80 -23.94 36.91
CA VAL A 493 -2.55 -24.58 35.82
C VAL A 493 -2.76 -26.07 36.08
N LEU A 494 -1.76 -26.79 36.65
CA LEU A 494 -1.89 -28.20 36.96
C LEU A 494 -2.94 -28.50 38.06
N GLU A 495 -3.27 -27.55 38.92
CA GLU A 495 -4.35 -27.72 39.89
C GLU A 495 -5.73 -27.88 39.25
N ASP A 496 -5.93 -27.25 38.09
CA ASP A 496 -7.17 -27.36 37.31
C ASP A 496 -7.25 -28.68 36.51
N TYR A 497 -6.12 -29.43 36.40
CA TYR A 497 -6.02 -30.67 35.62
C TYR A 497 -5.46 -31.84 36.48
N PRO A 498 -6.23 -32.35 37.47
CA PRO A 498 -5.73 -33.33 38.43
C PRO A 498 -5.29 -34.68 37.84
N ASP A 499 -5.89 -35.06 36.71
CA ASP A 499 -5.51 -36.31 36.03
C ASP A 499 -4.11 -36.20 35.41
N ILE A 500 -3.82 -35.08 34.79
CA ILE A 500 -2.48 -34.80 34.19
C ILE A 500 -1.43 -34.69 35.30
N LYS A 501 -1.79 -34.07 36.42
CA LYS A 501 -0.93 -33.95 37.61
C LYS A 501 -0.49 -35.33 38.13
N ARG A 502 -1.43 -36.26 38.32
CA ARG A 502 -1.13 -37.64 38.75
C ARG A 502 -0.24 -38.39 37.78
N ASP A 503 -0.52 -38.26 36.46
CA ASP A 503 0.30 -38.88 35.42
C ASP A 503 1.75 -38.40 35.46
N LEU A 504 1.94 -37.08 35.67
CA LEU A 504 3.28 -36.50 35.73
C LEU A 504 4.04 -36.91 37.01
N GLU A 505 3.36 -36.94 38.17
CA GLU A 505 3.91 -37.37 39.44
C GLU A 505 4.31 -38.85 39.39
N THR A 506 3.51 -39.73 38.78
CA THR A 506 3.82 -41.15 38.60
C THR A 506 5.02 -41.35 37.68
N SER A 507 5.07 -40.60 36.55
CA SER A 507 6.20 -40.70 35.61
C SER A 507 7.51 -40.17 36.20
N GLN A 508 7.45 -39.33 37.22
CA GLN A 508 8.63 -38.83 37.91
C GLN A 508 9.14 -39.84 38.94
N GLN A 509 8.26 -40.50 39.69
CA GLN A 509 8.61 -41.57 40.63
C GLN A 509 9.28 -42.75 39.93
N ASP A 510 8.80 -43.12 38.73
CA ASP A 510 9.41 -44.18 37.91
C ASP A 510 10.82 -43.81 37.41
N LYS A 511 11.09 -42.52 37.12
CA LYS A 511 12.44 -42.05 36.75
C LYS A 511 13.39 -42.02 37.94
N ASP A 512 12.93 -41.65 39.13
CA ASP A 512 13.74 -41.60 40.33
C ASP A 512 14.08 -43.01 40.81
N ILE A 513 13.22 -44.01 40.60
CA ILE A 513 13.47 -45.42 40.88
C ILE A 513 14.48 -46.04 39.90
N LEU A 514 14.53 -45.57 38.65
CA LEU A 514 15.48 -46.02 37.62
C LEU A 514 16.87 -45.38 37.76
N LEU A 515 17.03 -44.34 38.56
CA LEU A 515 18.28 -43.64 38.83
C LEU A 515 18.89 -44.01 40.19
N CYS A 516 18.19 -44.78 41.03
CA CYS A 516 18.70 -45.47 42.22
C CYS A 516 19.11 -46.91 41.89
#